data_25c1db60870aa9b31839f1022b235992
#
_entry.id   25c1db60870aa9b31839f1022b235992
#
_cell.length_a   1.000
_cell.length_b   1.000
_cell.length_c   1.000
_cell.angle_alpha   90.00
_cell.angle_beta   90.00
_cell.angle_gamma   90.00
#
_symmetry.space_group_name_H-M   'P 1'
#
loop_
_entity.id
_entity.type
_entity.pdbx_description
1 polymer ?
#
loop_
_entity_poly.entity_id
_entity_poly.type
_entity_poly.pdbx_seq_one_letter_code
_entity_poly.pdbx_strand_id
1 'polypeptide(L)'
;MMNDVKEREEVQCMQVLGKMDNSEYKEVLSKDALKFLEALVNKFEDRRHTLLSDRDVKQAQYDEGELPNFRKDTISIRQNKEWKVATPPPELLDRRVEITGPIERKMVINALNSGAKVFMCCFEDASSPTWANMVEGQINLRDANLGTISYFDEKKQKRYQLNDDPALLIARPRGIHLPEQSIQFNNQPIGGCLMDFALYFFHNYQSRAQQGLGVYYYIPKLESMEEAQWWDDIFSFTENYFHVPKGTIRATVLIETLPAVFQMEEILYAMRDHIVAMNCGRWDYIFSYIKTLKNHKDRILPDRHGIGMDQEFLNAYSQLLVRTCHARGALAMGGMSAFIPAKDPQEMARVTAKVIEDKQRESQNGHDGTWVAHPALVDLAMSIFDKHLDGKVNQMDFQSPEHVINADTLLKPCEGSRDEAGVRKNIRIALYYIEAWIQGYGCVPIYGLMEDAATAEISRANIWQWIHHGVTLDDGQTFTKSLFHSWLYQELDTIKHEVGDSRYAAGRFEETADLFYQLSTAEEFAAFLTLPSYGLLQESS
;
A
#
# COMPACT_ATOMS: atom_id res chain seq x y z
N MET A 1 6.30 -53.33 -30.81
CA MET A 1 7.16 -52.30 -30.26
C MET A 1 6.24 -51.24 -29.70
N MET A 2 5.91 -51.36 -28.42
CA MET A 2 5.14 -50.34 -27.70
C MET A 2 6.17 -49.34 -27.18
N ASN A 3 6.03 -48.08 -27.63
CA ASN A 3 6.79 -46.96 -27.10
C ASN A 3 6.23 -46.62 -25.72
N ASP A 4 6.94 -46.96 -24.67
CA ASP A 4 6.80 -46.38 -23.35
C ASP A 4 7.22 -44.89 -23.39
N VAL A 5 6.25 -44.02 -23.59
CA VAL A 5 6.41 -42.59 -23.25
C VAL A 5 6.26 -42.53 -21.74
N LYS A 6 7.36 -42.65 -21.02
CA LYS A 6 7.43 -42.18 -19.62
C LYS A 6 7.23 -40.67 -19.65
N GLU A 7 6.02 -40.23 -19.33
CA GLU A 7 5.82 -38.86 -18.81
C GLU A 7 6.78 -38.71 -17.62
N ARG A 8 7.81 -37.91 -17.82
CA ARG A 8 8.58 -37.37 -16.70
C ARG A 8 7.62 -36.45 -15.96
N GLU A 9 7.11 -36.88 -14.81
CA GLU A 9 6.59 -35.94 -13.82
C GLU A 9 7.71 -34.93 -13.59
N GLU A 10 7.55 -33.72 -14.10
CA GLU A 10 8.40 -32.59 -13.73
C GLU A 10 8.21 -32.43 -12.23
N VAL A 11 9.25 -32.74 -11.47
CA VAL A 11 9.26 -32.54 -10.02
C VAL A 11 9.14 -31.04 -9.81
N GLN A 12 7.97 -30.59 -9.40
CA GLN A 12 7.74 -29.22 -8.99
C GLN A 12 8.74 -28.90 -7.88
N CYS A 13 9.59 -27.92 -8.10
CA CYS A 13 10.68 -27.60 -7.18
C CYS A 13 10.75 -26.09 -6.94
N MET A 14 10.64 -25.72 -5.66
CA MET A 14 10.92 -24.35 -5.23
C MET A 14 12.42 -24.17 -5.01
N GLN A 15 12.98 -23.07 -5.53
CA GLN A 15 14.40 -22.73 -5.43
C GLN A 15 14.57 -21.34 -4.82
N VAL A 16 15.43 -21.22 -3.83
CA VAL A 16 15.87 -19.95 -3.26
C VAL A 16 17.18 -19.55 -3.93
N LEU A 17 17.16 -18.49 -4.71
CA LEU A 17 18.31 -17.93 -5.42
C LEU A 17 19.01 -16.85 -4.60
N GLY A 18 18.29 -16.23 -3.66
CA GLY A 18 18.83 -15.19 -2.79
C GLY A 18 19.93 -15.72 -1.87
N LYS A 19 20.86 -14.85 -1.50
CA LYS A 19 21.98 -15.18 -0.62
C LYS A 19 21.50 -15.63 0.77
N MET A 20 22.09 -16.68 1.30
CA MET A 20 21.78 -17.29 2.61
C MET A 20 23.00 -17.21 3.54
N ASP A 21 23.64 -16.04 3.61
CA ASP A 21 25.01 -15.90 4.13
C ASP A 21 25.10 -15.94 5.66
N ASN A 22 24.00 -15.62 6.36
CA ASN A 22 23.99 -15.60 7.82
C ASN A 22 23.02 -16.62 8.42
N SER A 23 23.17 -16.88 9.73
CA SER A 23 22.34 -17.85 10.47
C SER A 23 20.89 -17.43 10.58
N GLU A 24 20.60 -16.12 10.72
CA GLU A 24 19.25 -15.59 10.88
C GLU A 24 18.43 -15.77 9.60
N TYR A 25 19.06 -15.58 8.41
CA TYR A 25 18.41 -15.87 7.12
C TYR A 25 18.03 -17.35 7.02
N LYS A 26 18.95 -18.27 7.46
CA LYS A 26 18.66 -19.71 7.46
C LYS A 26 17.56 -20.11 8.45
N GLU A 27 17.41 -19.36 9.54
CA GLU A 27 16.30 -19.56 10.49
C GLU A 27 14.97 -19.12 9.89
N VAL A 28 14.91 -17.93 9.29
CA VAL A 28 13.68 -17.40 8.67
C VAL A 28 13.29 -18.23 7.46
N LEU A 29 14.25 -18.63 6.65
CA LEU A 29 14.06 -19.50 5.49
C LEU A 29 14.31 -20.96 5.86
N SER A 30 13.85 -21.37 7.05
CA SER A 30 13.97 -22.75 7.50
C SER A 30 13.24 -23.71 6.58
N LYS A 31 13.66 -24.98 6.60
CA LYS A 31 13.05 -26.02 5.76
C LYS A 31 11.52 -26.11 5.94
N ASP A 32 11.02 -25.94 7.16
CA ASP A 32 9.60 -26.03 7.45
C ASP A 32 8.85 -24.77 6.98
N ALA A 33 9.45 -23.58 7.12
CA ALA A 33 8.88 -22.33 6.57
C ALA A 33 8.79 -22.39 5.04
N LEU A 34 9.86 -22.85 4.38
CA LEU A 34 9.88 -23.01 2.92
C LEU A 34 8.89 -24.10 2.44
N LYS A 35 8.73 -25.18 3.19
CA LYS A 35 7.72 -26.20 2.90
C LYS A 35 6.29 -25.64 2.96
N PHE A 36 6.02 -24.77 3.93
CA PHE A 36 4.71 -24.09 3.99
C PHE A 36 4.53 -23.12 2.83
N LEU A 37 5.55 -22.31 2.51
CA LEU A 37 5.52 -21.43 1.35
C LEU A 37 5.28 -22.21 0.05
N GLU A 38 5.99 -23.33 -0.14
CA GLU A 38 5.81 -24.21 -1.30
C GLU A 38 4.37 -24.75 -1.39
N ALA A 39 3.76 -25.12 -0.26
CA ALA A 39 2.37 -25.57 -0.23
C ALA A 39 1.38 -24.47 -0.66
N LEU A 40 1.64 -23.20 -0.29
CA LEU A 40 0.84 -22.05 -0.74
C LEU A 40 1.04 -21.80 -2.23
N VAL A 41 2.28 -21.74 -2.68
CA VAL A 41 2.63 -21.51 -4.10
C VAL A 41 1.98 -22.57 -4.99
N ASN A 42 2.15 -23.84 -4.65
CA ASN A 42 1.53 -24.95 -5.39
C ASN A 42 0.01 -24.81 -5.54
N LYS A 43 -0.66 -24.24 -4.54
CA LYS A 43 -2.12 -24.17 -4.52
C LYS A 43 -2.68 -22.88 -5.11
N PHE A 44 -1.97 -21.77 -4.99
CA PHE A 44 -2.52 -20.44 -5.22
C PHE A 44 -1.85 -19.63 -6.32
N GLU A 45 -0.63 -19.99 -6.76
CA GLU A 45 0.13 -19.19 -7.72
C GLU A 45 -0.54 -19.12 -9.10
N ASP A 46 -1.03 -20.24 -9.62
CA ASP A 46 -1.71 -20.27 -10.93
C ASP A 46 -2.97 -19.37 -10.93
N ARG A 47 -3.72 -19.41 -9.82
CA ARG A 47 -4.89 -18.53 -9.68
C ARG A 47 -4.48 -17.05 -9.56
N ARG A 48 -3.34 -16.75 -8.91
CA ARG A 48 -2.78 -15.39 -8.89
C ARG A 48 -2.51 -14.87 -10.30
N HIS A 49 -1.89 -15.68 -11.14
CA HIS A 49 -1.65 -15.33 -12.54
C HIS A 49 -2.96 -15.11 -13.32
N THR A 50 -3.95 -15.95 -13.09
CA THR A 50 -5.29 -15.78 -13.68
C THR A 50 -5.91 -14.43 -13.27
N LEU A 51 -5.89 -14.10 -11.98
CA LEU A 51 -6.42 -12.83 -11.47
C LEU A 51 -5.70 -11.62 -12.05
N LEU A 52 -4.38 -11.68 -12.25
CA LEU A 52 -3.64 -10.61 -12.92
C LEU A 52 -4.02 -10.48 -14.39
N SER A 53 -4.20 -11.60 -15.10
CA SER A 53 -4.70 -11.59 -16.48
C SER A 53 -6.13 -11.03 -16.58
N ASP A 54 -6.98 -11.31 -15.60
CA ASP A 54 -8.35 -10.75 -15.54
C ASP A 54 -8.34 -9.22 -15.38
N ARG A 55 -7.33 -8.66 -14.65
CA ARG A 55 -7.11 -7.20 -14.61
C ARG A 55 -6.83 -6.62 -15.98
N ASP A 56 -5.97 -7.28 -16.77
CA ASP A 56 -5.62 -6.83 -18.12
C ASP A 56 -6.83 -6.87 -19.05
N VAL A 57 -7.63 -7.94 -18.97
CA VAL A 57 -8.88 -8.07 -19.74
C VAL A 57 -9.87 -6.95 -19.35
N LYS A 58 -10.02 -6.67 -18.05
CA LYS A 58 -10.92 -5.61 -17.59
C LYS A 58 -10.41 -4.21 -17.95
N GLN A 59 -9.10 -3.99 -17.87
CA GLN A 59 -8.50 -2.73 -18.29
C GLN A 59 -8.73 -2.48 -19.80
N ALA A 60 -8.63 -3.49 -20.64
CA ALA A 60 -8.92 -3.36 -22.07
C ALA A 60 -10.37 -2.88 -22.33
N GLN A 61 -11.34 -3.39 -21.55
CA GLN A 61 -12.73 -2.91 -21.64
C GLN A 61 -12.87 -1.42 -21.25
N TYR A 62 -12.16 -0.98 -20.19
CA TYR A 62 -12.12 0.43 -19.81
C TYR A 62 -11.46 1.28 -20.90
N ASP A 63 -10.39 0.80 -21.51
CA ASP A 63 -9.68 1.49 -22.58
C ASP A 63 -10.53 1.64 -23.86
N GLU A 64 -11.49 0.73 -24.09
CA GLU A 64 -12.48 0.76 -25.16
C GLU A 64 -13.72 1.64 -24.84
N GLY A 65 -13.77 2.24 -23.66
CA GLY A 65 -14.81 3.22 -23.28
C GLY A 65 -15.82 2.73 -22.24
N GLU A 66 -15.70 1.50 -21.71
CA GLU A 66 -16.50 1.09 -20.54
C GLU A 66 -16.11 1.94 -19.33
N LEU A 67 -17.08 2.27 -18.50
CA LEU A 67 -16.83 2.95 -17.22
C LEU A 67 -17.04 1.97 -16.05
N PRO A 68 -16.20 2.03 -15.00
CA PRO A 68 -16.42 1.28 -13.78
C PRO A 68 -17.82 1.53 -13.20
N ASN A 69 -18.47 0.47 -12.72
CA ASN A 69 -19.80 0.57 -12.12
C ASN A 69 -20.01 -0.56 -11.11
N PHE A 70 -21.02 -0.41 -10.24
CA PHE A 70 -21.45 -1.46 -9.34
C PHE A 70 -21.90 -2.71 -10.10
N ARG A 71 -21.41 -3.87 -9.68
CA ARG A 71 -21.67 -5.15 -10.33
C ARG A 71 -23.16 -5.50 -10.28
N LYS A 72 -23.74 -5.95 -11.41
CA LYS A 72 -25.15 -6.34 -11.50
C LYS A 72 -25.35 -7.80 -11.10
N ASP A 73 -24.38 -8.65 -11.37
CA ASP A 73 -24.41 -10.08 -11.05
C ASP A 73 -24.34 -10.38 -9.55
N THR A 74 -23.79 -9.45 -8.75
CA THR A 74 -23.66 -9.57 -7.28
C THR A 74 -24.66 -8.71 -6.50
N ILE A 75 -25.68 -8.17 -7.16
CA ILE A 75 -26.67 -7.28 -6.52
C ILE A 75 -27.34 -7.92 -5.27
N SER A 76 -27.50 -9.25 -5.27
CA SER A 76 -28.04 -9.99 -4.13
C SER A 76 -27.20 -9.86 -2.86
N ILE A 77 -25.87 -9.72 -2.99
CA ILE A 77 -24.97 -9.49 -1.84
C ILE A 77 -25.29 -8.13 -1.21
N ARG A 78 -25.39 -7.07 -2.03
CA ARG A 78 -25.66 -5.71 -1.55
C ARG A 78 -27.08 -5.54 -0.99
N GLN A 79 -28.07 -6.23 -1.57
CA GLN A 79 -29.47 -6.15 -1.13
C GLN A 79 -29.75 -6.97 0.11
N ASN A 80 -29.00 -8.04 0.37
CA ASN A 80 -29.16 -8.83 1.58
C ASN A 80 -28.53 -8.08 2.78
N LYS A 81 -29.37 -7.62 3.69
CA LYS A 81 -28.97 -6.87 4.89
C LYS A 81 -28.63 -7.74 6.10
N GLU A 82 -28.84 -9.06 6.00
CA GLU A 82 -28.70 -9.98 7.14
C GLU A 82 -27.25 -10.37 7.41
N TRP A 83 -26.40 -10.42 6.39
CA TRP A 83 -25.01 -10.82 6.58
C TRP A 83 -24.15 -9.71 7.19
N LYS A 84 -23.23 -10.13 8.04
CA LYS A 84 -22.20 -9.29 8.67
C LYS A 84 -20.85 -9.99 8.54
N VAL A 85 -19.78 -9.23 8.72
CA VAL A 85 -18.46 -9.82 8.92
C VAL A 85 -18.35 -10.44 10.31
N ALA A 86 -17.40 -11.35 10.50
CA ALA A 86 -17.10 -11.91 11.81
C ALA A 86 -16.68 -10.80 12.78
N THR A 87 -17.19 -10.84 14.00
CA THR A 87 -16.90 -9.81 15.02
C THR A 87 -15.40 -9.55 15.14
N PRO A 88 -14.95 -8.30 15.03
CA PRO A 88 -13.56 -7.95 15.27
C PRO A 88 -13.12 -8.37 16.68
N PRO A 89 -11.91 -8.92 16.85
CA PRO A 89 -11.39 -9.26 18.16
C PRO A 89 -11.15 -7.97 18.98
N PRO A 90 -11.22 -8.05 20.32
CA PRO A 90 -11.19 -6.87 21.21
C PRO A 90 -10.01 -5.94 20.98
N GLU A 91 -8.83 -6.49 20.71
CA GLU A 91 -7.58 -5.73 20.46
C GLU A 91 -7.57 -4.96 19.15
N LEU A 92 -8.49 -5.25 18.22
CA LEU A 92 -8.67 -4.52 16.97
C LEU A 92 -9.84 -3.52 17.00
N LEU A 93 -10.49 -3.32 18.16
CA LEU A 93 -11.61 -2.37 18.29
C LEU A 93 -11.14 -0.93 18.52
N ASP A 94 -9.97 -0.71 19.14
CA ASP A 94 -9.38 0.61 19.31
C ASP A 94 -8.27 0.82 18.26
N ARG A 95 -8.62 1.49 17.18
CA ARG A 95 -7.73 1.82 16.08
C ARG A 95 -7.74 3.32 15.76
N ARG A 96 -8.02 4.15 16.76
CA ARG A 96 -8.19 5.61 16.59
C ARG A 96 -7.01 6.26 15.87
N VAL A 97 -5.77 5.85 16.18
CA VAL A 97 -4.58 6.26 15.43
C VAL A 97 -3.71 5.06 15.15
N GLU A 98 -3.38 4.88 13.89
CA GLU A 98 -2.41 3.92 13.41
C GLU A 98 -1.20 4.66 12.84
N ILE A 99 -0.02 4.13 13.07
CA ILE A 99 1.20 4.60 12.42
C ILE A 99 1.61 3.62 11.32
N THR A 100 2.11 4.14 10.20
CA THR A 100 2.64 3.34 9.11
C THR A 100 4.14 3.53 8.98
N GLY A 101 4.85 2.51 8.50
CA GLY A 101 6.29 2.61 8.30
C GLY A 101 6.90 1.37 7.66
N PRO A 102 8.19 1.47 7.26
CA PRO A 102 8.92 0.39 6.64
C PRO A 102 9.30 -0.71 7.63
N ILE A 103 9.77 -1.82 7.07
CA ILE A 103 10.22 -3.02 7.80
C ILE A 103 11.63 -2.88 8.41
N GLU A 104 12.31 -1.75 8.26
CA GLU A 104 13.64 -1.48 8.81
C GLU A 104 13.62 -1.53 10.35
N ARG A 105 14.59 -2.25 10.95
CA ARG A 105 14.65 -2.57 12.38
C ARG A 105 14.45 -1.38 13.32
N LYS A 106 15.16 -0.28 13.08
CA LYS A 106 15.05 0.93 13.90
C LYS A 106 13.70 1.62 13.73
N MET A 107 13.16 1.63 12.52
CA MET A 107 11.86 2.24 12.23
C MET A 107 10.73 1.43 12.84
N VAL A 108 10.81 0.09 12.82
CA VAL A 108 9.88 -0.82 13.52
C VAL A 108 9.83 -0.49 15.01
N ILE A 109 10.97 -0.37 15.68
CA ILE A 109 11.02 -0.02 17.12
C ILE A 109 10.39 1.35 17.37
N ASN A 110 10.73 2.35 16.56
CA ASN A 110 10.21 3.71 16.74
C ASN A 110 8.68 3.77 16.52
N ALA A 111 8.18 3.06 15.54
CA ALA A 111 6.75 3.01 15.25
C ALA A 111 5.96 2.28 16.35
N LEU A 112 6.45 1.15 16.81
CA LEU A 112 5.84 0.41 17.92
C LEU A 112 5.81 1.24 19.22
N ASN A 113 6.80 2.10 19.44
CA ASN A 113 6.90 2.96 20.62
C ASN A 113 6.22 4.34 20.46
N SER A 114 5.51 4.58 19.36
CA SER A 114 4.97 5.89 19.01
C SER A 114 3.77 6.35 19.86
N GLY A 115 3.15 5.45 20.62
CA GLY A 115 1.88 5.69 21.31
C GLY A 115 0.64 5.48 20.43
N ALA A 116 0.82 5.16 19.16
CA ALA A 116 -0.29 4.73 18.30
C ALA A 116 -0.89 3.41 18.79
N LYS A 117 -2.16 3.15 18.48
CA LYS A 117 -2.81 1.89 18.83
C LYS A 117 -2.33 0.72 17.97
N VAL A 118 -2.05 1.00 16.71
CA VAL A 118 -1.60 0.01 15.72
C VAL A 118 -0.39 0.55 14.98
N PHE A 119 0.56 -0.33 14.69
CA PHE A 119 1.62 -0.12 13.71
C PHE A 119 1.37 -1.02 12.50
N MET A 120 1.10 -0.42 11.34
CA MET A 120 1.10 -1.12 10.06
C MET A 120 2.51 -1.13 9.48
N CYS A 121 3.16 -2.29 9.56
CA CYS A 121 4.50 -2.52 9.03
C CYS A 121 4.42 -2.97 7.58
N CYS A 122 5.03 -2.22 6.67
CA CYS A 122 4.76 -2.31 5.24
C CYS A 122 5.93 -2.91 4.47
N PHE A 123 5.75 -4.11 3.90
CA PHE A 123 6.65 -4.72 2.91
C PHE A 123 6.47 -4.14 1.50
N GLU A 124 5.36 -3.46 1.23
CA GLU A 124 5.02 -2.92 -0.08
C GLU A 124 5.54 -1.49 -0.26
N ASP A 125 4.65 -0.49 -0.26
CA ASP A 125 4.95 0.89 -0.67
C ASP A 125 6.05 1.59 0.14
N ALA A 126 6.18 1.26 1.43
CA ALA A 126 7.18 1.85 2.30
C ALA A 126 8.53 1.11 2.31
N SER A 127 8.67 0.05 1.53
CA SER A 127 9.89 -0.75 1.47
C SER A 127 10.33 -1.00 0.03
N SER A 128 11.63 -0.93 -0.22
CA SER A 128 12.18 -1.39 -1.50
C SER A 128 12.38 -2.90 -1.43
N PRO A 129 11.90 -3.68 -2.44
CA PRO A 129 11.86 -5.13 -2.38
C PRO A 129 13.20 -5.80 -2.73
N THR A 130 14.30 -5.31 -2.15
CA THR A 130 15.57 -6.02 -2.22
C THR A 130 15.49 -7.29 -1.39
N TRP A 131 16.23 -8.33 -1.78
CA TRP A 131 16.27 -9.60 -1.03
C TRP A 131 16.59 -9.39 0.45
N ALA A 132 17.60 -8.59 0.75
CA ALA A 132 17.99 -8.28 2.12
C ALA A 132 16.84 -7.65 2.91
N ASN A 133 16.20 -6.62 2.37
CA ASN A 133 15.07 -5.96 3.04
C ASN A 133 13.93 -6.95 3.32
N MET A 134 13.57 -7.80 2.35
CA MET A 134 12.44 -8.73 2.49
C MET A 134 12.72 -9.78 3.58
N VAL A 135 13.94 -10.32 3.64
CA VAL A 135 14.31 -11.32 4.67
C VAL A 135 14.52 -10.67 6.03
N GLU A 136 15.27 -9.55 6.09
CA GLU A 136 15.50 -8.81 7.35
C GLU A 136 14.20 -8.27 7.94
N GLY A 137 13.26 -7.84 7.08
CA GLY A 137 11.92 -7.47 7.51
C GLY A 137 11.22 -8.57 8.29
N GLN A 138 11.29 -9.82 7.83
CA GLN A 138 10.71 -10.97 8.53
C GLN A 138 11.39 -11.21 9.90
N ILE A 139 12.73 -11.09 9.96
CA ILE A 139 13.48 -11.18 11.21
C ILE A 139 13.02 -10.07 12.19
N ASN A 140 12.90 -8.83 11.69
CA ASN A 140 12.51 -7.68 12.49
C ASN A 140 11.10 -7.84 13.09
N LEU A 141 10.15 -8.33 12.29
CA LEU A 141 8.78 -8.54 12.76
C LEU A 141 8.67 -9.73 13.72
N ARG A 142 9.43 -10.79 13.48
CA ARG A 142 9.57 -11.92 14.43
C ARG A 142 10.07 -11.43 15.78
N ASP A 143 11.19 -10.71 15.79
CA ASP A 143 11.81 -10.21 17.01
C ASP A 143 10.90 -9.20 17.72
N ALA A 144 10.14 -8.39 16.96
CA ALA A 144 9.16 -7.45 17.52
C ALA A 144 8.02 -8.18 18.24
N ASN A 145 7.42 -9.19 17.63
CA ASN A 145 6.35 -10.00 18.22
C ASN A 145 6.83 -10.83 19.43
N LEU A 146 8.11 -11.19 19.47
CA LEU A 146 8.74 -11.84 20.62
C LEU A 146 9.14 -10.85 21.73
N GLY A 147 9.06 -9.53 21.49
CA GLY A 147 9.50 -8.50 22.43
C GLY A 147 11.02 -8.39 22.57
N THR A 148 11.79 -9.02 21.69
CA THR A 148 13.27 -9.08 21.75
C THR A 148 13.98 -8.10 20.84
N ILE A 149 13.24 -7.40 19.98
CA ILE A 149 13.82 -6.48 19.01
C ILE A 149 14.61 -5.36 19.72
N SER A 150 15.84 -5.16 19.31
CA SER A 150 16.65 -4.02 19.74
C SER A 150 17.60 -3.59 18.64
N TYR A 151 18.00 -2.32 18.66
CA TYR A 151 18.94 -1.74 17.71
C TYR A 151 19.91 -0.80 18.43
N PHE A 152 21.19 -0.90 18.13
CA PHE A 152 22.21 0.02 18.65
C PHE A 152 22.68 0.95 17.53
N ASP A 153 22.41 2.23 17.68
CA ASP A 153 22.87 3.25 16.74
C ASP A 153 24.28 3.71 17.14
N GLU A 154 25.28 3.23 16.43
CA GLU A 154 26.70 3.56 16.74
C GLU A 154 27.00 5.05 16.58
N LYS A 155 26.37 5.72 15.59
CA LYS A 155 26.60 7.16 15.36
C LYS A 155 26.06 8.01 16.49
N LYS A 156 24.91 7.62 17.06
CA LYS A 156 24.24 8.32 18.18
C LYS A 156 24.58 7.76 19.54
N GLN A 157 25.32 6.64 19.60
CA GLN A 157 25.63 5.89 20.83
C GLN A 157 24.35 5.62 21.66
N LYS A 158 23.27 5.24 20.97
CA LYS A 158 21.95 5.05 21.58
C LYS A 158 21.39 3.67 21.25
N ARG A 159 20.88 2.99 22.29
CA ARG A 159 20.12 1.74 22.13
C ARG A 159 18.63 2.07 22.00
N TYR A 160 17.97 1.42 21.04
CA TYR A 160 16.53 1.42 20.83
C TYR A 160 16.01 0.03 21.20
N GLN A 161 14.89 -0.02 21.92
CA GLN A 161 14.20 -1.25 22.32
C GLN A 161 12.72 -0.93 22.53
N LEU A 162 11.86 -1.95 22.66
CA LEU A 162 10.44 -1.73 22.90
C LEU A 162 10.18 -1.17 24.31
N ASN A 163 9.15 -0.36 24.40
CA ASN A 163 8.52 0.04 25.64
C ASN A 163 7.62 -1.08 26.19
N ASP A 164 7.07 -0.89 27.39
CA ASP A 164 6.20 -1.88 28.04
C ASP A 164 4.82 -2.03 27.35
N ASP A 165 4.36 -1.00 26.64
CA ASP A 165 3.07 -0.97 25.93
C ASP A 165 3.28 -0.56 24.45
N PRO A 166 3.81 -1.45 23.62
CA PRO A 166 4.00 -1.17 22.19
C PRO A 166 2.68 -1.24 21.42
N ALA A 167 2.60 -0.51 20.31
CA ALA A 167 1.48 -0.60 19.39
C ALA A 167 1.27 -2.04 18.87
N LEU A 168 0.02 -2.38 18.56
CA LEU A 168 -0.32 -3.66 17.95
C LEU A 168 0.25 -3.76 16.53
N LEU A 169 1.06 -4.78 16.26
CA LEU A 169 1.69 -4.99 14.96
C LEU A 169 0.72 -5.63 13.95
N ILE A 170 0.57 -5.01 12.79
CA ILE A 170 -0.12 -5.55 11.61
C ILE A 170 0.85 -5.52 10.42
N ALA A 171 1.01 -6.61 9.69
CA ALA A 171 1.89 -6.69 8.54
C ALA A 171 1.13 -6.39 7.23
N ARG A 172 1.69 -5.53 6.36
CA ARG A 172 1.21 -5.30 5.00
C ARG A 172 2.13 -6.03 4.01
N PRO A 173 1.72 -7.20 3.49
CA PRO A 173 2.48 -7.88 2.45
C PRO A 173 2.47 -7.08 1.15
N ARG A 174 3.36 -7.41 0.24
CA ARG A 174 3.34 -6.86 -1.13
C ARG A 174 2.02 -7.18 -1.83
N GLY A 175 1.62 -6.32 -2.77
CA GLY A 175 0.45 -6.57 -3.63
C GLY A 175 0.64 -7.80 -4.52
N ILE A 176 -0.47 -8.39 -4.96
CA ILE A 176 -0.47 -9.62 -5.78
C ILE A 176 0.29 -9.47 -7.11
N HIS A 177 0.50 -8.25 -7.57
CA HIS A 177 1.21 -7.93 -8.81
C HIS A 177 2.74 -7.93 -8.67
N LEU A 178 3.29 -7.86 -7.45
CA LEU A 178 4.73 -7.77 -7.21
C LEU A 178 5.35 -9.17 -7.09
N PRO A 179 6.37 -9.48 -7.92
CA PRO A 179 7.07 -10.75 -7.85
C PRO A 179 8.13 -10.76 -6.73
N GLU A 180 8.51 -11.97 -6.28
CA GLU A 180 9.72 -12.23 -5.55
C GLU A 180 10.76 -12.86 -6.48
N GLN A 181 11.73 -12.06 -6.90
CA GLN A 181 12.72 -12.47 -7.90
C GLN A 181 13.69 -13.53 -7.38
N SER A 182 13.94 -13.54 -6.07
CA SER A 182 14.93 -14.40 -5.42
C SER A 182 14.38 -15.76 -5.00
N ILE A 183 13.09 -16.02 -5.19
CA ILE A 183 12.48 -17.34 -5.00
C ILE A 183 11.74 -17.72 -6.28
N GLN A 184 12.05 -18.89 -6.81
CA GLN A 184 11.43 -19.41 -8.01
C GLN A 184 10.68 -20.72 -7.73
N PHE A 185 9.58 -20.90 -8.43
CA PHE A 185 8.84 -22.14 -8.51
C PHE A 185 8.67 -22.49 -9.99
N ASN A 186 9.09 -23.68 -10.38
CA ASN A 186 9.12 -24.10 -11.80
C ASN A 186 9.84 -23.07 -12.71
N ASN A 187 10.98 -22.53 -12.25
CA ASN A 187 11.79 -21.52 -12.94
C ASN A 187 11.08 -20.17 -13.20
N GLN A 188 10.00 -19.87 -12.49
CA GLN A 188 9.33 -18.57 -12.50
C GLN A 188 9.36 -17.92 -11.13
N PRO A 189 9.56 -16.60 -11.02
CA PRO A 189 9.43 -15.88 -9.76
C PRO A 189 8.04 -16.10 -9.15
N ILE A 190 7.98 -16.32 -7.84
CA ILE A 190 6.71 -16.43 -7.12
C ILE A 190 6.10 -15.07 -6.82
N GLY A 191 4.81 -15.03 -6.45
CA GLY A 191 4.21 -13.83 -5.90
C GLY A 191 4.86 -13.41 -4.58
N GLY A 192 5.39 -12.17 -4.52
CA GLY A 192 6.01 -11.63 -3.30
C GLY A 192 5.05 -11.63 -2.12
N CYS A 193 3.77 -11.42 -2.39
CA CYS A 193 2.70 -11.47 -1.38
C CYS A 193 2.60 -12.83 -0.66
N LEU A 194 2.85 -13.94 -1.36
CA LEU A 194 2.84 -15.28 -0.76
C LEU A 194 4.03 -15.49 0.16
N MET A 195 5.22 -15.01 -0.23
CA MET A 195 6.41 -15.05 0.63
C MET A 195 6.19 -14.24 1.91
N ASP A 196 5.78 -12.96 1.75
CA ASP A 196 5.60 -12.05 2.87
C ASP A 196 4.57 -12.58 3.86
N PHE A 197 3.44 -13.06 3.35
CA PHE A 197 2.38 -13.69 4.15
C PHE A 197 2.85 -14.95 4.85
N ALA A 198 3.44 -15.90 4.10
CA ALA A 198 3.81 -17.20 4.62
C ALA A 198 4.85 -17.11 5.74
N LEU A 199 5.92 -16.34 5.51
CA LEU A 199 7.00 -16.20 6.48
C LEU A 199 6.52 -15.45 7.73
N TYR A 200 5.76 -14.36 7.56
CA TYR A 200 5.21 -13.64 8.71
C TYR A 200 4.28 -14.53 9.54
N PHE A 201 3.37 -15.28 8.91
CA PHE A 201 2.52 -16.22 9.64
C PHE A 201 3.34 -17.28 10.37
N PHE A 202 4.20 -17.99 9.64
CA PHE A 202 4.96 -19.12 10.16
C PHE A 202 5.78 -18.77 11.41
N HIS A 203 6.45 -17.62 11.39
CA HIS A 203 7.32 -17.22 12.49
C HIS A 203 6.59 -16.56 13.66
N ASN A 204 5.32 -16.18 13.50
CA ASN A 204 4.64 -15.36 14.51
C ASN A 204 3.40 -16.02 15.13
N TYR A 205 2.74 -16.99 14.47
CA TYR A 205 1.44 -17.48 14.94
C TYR A 205 1.48 -18.08 16.36
N GLN A 206 2.56 -18.79 16.73
CA GLN A 206 2.67 -19.39 18.06
C GLN A 206 2.92 -18.37 19.15
N SER A 207 3.84 -17.42 18.94
CA SER A 207 4.14 -16.37 19.89
C SER A 207 2.94 -15.43 20.09
N ARG A 208 2.22 -15.14 19.04
CA ARG A 208 0.99 -14.35 19.08
C ARG A 208 -0.13 -15.08 19.84
N ALA A 209 -0.31 -16.37 19.59
CA ALA A 209 -1.28 -17.19 20.32
C ALA A 209 -0.97 -17.26 21.83
N GLN A 210 0.31 -17.33 22.23
CA GLN A 210 0.74 -17.27 23.64
C GLN A 210 0.38 -15.94 24.31
N GLN A 211 0.29 -14.85 23.53
CA GLN A 211 -0.15 -13.54 23.99
C GLN A 211 -1.69 -13.36 23.94
N GLY A 212 -2.43 -14.37 23.51
CA GLY A 212 -3.86 -14.30 23.29
C GLY A 212 -4.27 -13.52 22.04
N LEU A 213 -3.36 -13.34 21.09
CA LEU A 213 -3.53 -12.52 19.88
C LEU A 213 -3.57 -13.39 18.62
N GLY A 214 -4.25 -12.90 17.60
CA GLY A 214 -4.21 -13.45 16.25
C GLY A 214 -3.01 -12.91 15.43
N VAL A 215 -2.95 -13.31 14.16
CA VAL A 215 -1.98 -12.79 13.18
C VAL A 215 -2.72 -11.87 12.22
N TYR A 216 -2.28 -10.61 12.14
CA TYR A 216 -3.05 -9.54 11.49
C TYR A 216 -2.34 -9.00 10.27
N TYR A 217 -3.13 -8.74 9.21
CA TYR A 217 -2.64 -8.27 7.93
C TYR A 217 -3.39 -7.03 7.44
N TYR A 218 -2.69 -6.22 6.66
CA TYR A 218 -3.24 -5.20 5.77
C TYR A 218 -3.08 -5.66 4.33
N ILE A 219 -4.17 -5.85 3.60
CA ILE A 219 -4.15 -6.36 2.22
C ILE A 219 -4.24 -5.20 1.24
N PRO A 220 -3.18 -4.97 0.42
CA PRO A 220 -3.14 -3.85 -0.50
C PRO A 220 -3.69 -4.16 -1.89
N LYS A 221 -4.05 -3.12 -2.60
CA LYS A 221 -4.23 -3.04 -4.06
C LYS A 221 -5.14 -4.11 -4.68
N LEU A 222 -6.19 -4.53 -3.94
CA LEU A 222 -7.24 -5.36 -4.52
C LEU A 222 -8.04 -4.56 -5.56
N GLU A 223 -8.41 -5.21 -6.65
CA GLU A 223 -9.27 -4.65 -7.69
C GLU A 223 -10.65 -5.36 -7.77
N SER A 224 -10.80 -6.53 -7.17
CA SER A 224 -12.03 -7.33 -7.31
C SER A 224 -12.37 -8.18 -6.09
N MET A 225 -13.63 -8.63 -6.06
CA MET A 225 -14.12 -9.65 -5.13
C MET A 225 -13.36 -10.98 -5.27
N GLU A 226 -12.99 -11.34 -6.49
CA GLU A 226 -12.30 -12.58 -6.80
C GLU A 226 -10.88 -12.60 -6.19
N GLU A 227 -10.22 -11.46 -6.15
CA GLU A 227 -8.93 -11.30 -5.47
C GLU A 227 -9.09 -11.34 -3.94
N ALA A 228 -10.16 -10.75 -3.41
CA ALA A 228 -10.50 -10.86 -2.00
C ALA A 228 -10.80 -12.32 -1.60
N GLN A 229 -11.54 -13.06 -2.42
CA GLN A 229 -11.80 -14.49 -2.20
C GLN A 229 -10.51 -15.32 -2.27
N TRP A 230 -9.57 -14.97 -3.14
CA TRP A 230 -8.27 -15.64 -3.21
C TRP A 230 -7.49 -15.49 -1.89
N TRP A 231 -7.49 -14.32 -1.28
CA TRP A 231 -6.91 -14.09 0.05
C TRP A 231 -7.63 -14.85 1.15
N ASP A 232 -8.96 -14.86 1.15
CA ASP A 232 -9.77 -15.62 2.13
C ASP A 232 -9.49 -17.13 2.08
N ASP A 233 -9.32 -17.66 0.85
CA ASP A 233 -8.96 -19.04 0.62
C ASP A 233 -7.55 -19.36 1.14
N ILE A 234 -6.57 -18.43 0.99
CA ILE A 234 -5.22 -18.55 1.58
C ILE A 234 -5.29 -18.57 3.10
N PHE A 235 -6.08 -17.68 3.72
CA PHE A 235 -6.22 -17.63 5.17
C PHE A 235 -6.85 -18.93 5.69
N SER A 236 -7.95 -19.35 5.10
CA SER A 236 -8.63 -20.60 5.45
C SER A 236 -7.72 -21.83 5.26
N PHE A 237 -6.96 -21.87 4.17
CA PHE A 237 -5.97 -22.94 3.96
C PHE A 237 -4.90 -22.94 5.04
N THR A 238 -4.37 -21.78 5.39
CA THR A 238 -3.30 -21.61 6.38
C THR A 238 -3.77 -22.04 7.77
N GLU A 239 -4.95 -21.60 8.19
CA GLU A 239 -5.53 -21.98 9.48
C GLU A 239 -5.74 -23.50 9.58
N ASN A 240 -6.22 -24.13 8.50
CA ASN A 240 -6.36 -25.58 8.43
C ASN A 240 -4.99 -26.29 8.42
N TYR A 241 -4.00 -25.78 7.70
CA TYR A 241 -2.66 -26.37 7.59
C TYR A 241 -1.95 -26.44 8.96
N PHE A 242 -2.10 -25.38 9.77
CA PHE A 242 -1.50 -25.31 11.10
C PHE A 242 -2.45 -25.76 12.22
N HIS A 243 -3.66 -26.20 11.89
CA HIS A 243 -4.67 -26.62 12.87
C HIS A 243 -4.97 -25.56 13.93
N VAL A 244 -4.98 -24.27 13.52
CA VAL A 244 -5.36 -23.16 14.38
C VAL A 244 -6.84 -22.80 14.18
N PRO A 245 -7.51 -22.18 15.17
CA PRO A 245 -8.91 -21.79 15.06
C PRO A 245 -9.18 -20.87 13.88
N LYS A 246 -10.35 -21.02 13.24
CA LYS A 246 -10.82 -20.07 12.22
C LYS A 246 -10.91 -18.66 12.82
N GLY A 247 -10.41 -17.66 12.09
CA GLY A 247 -10.34 -16.28 12.56
C GLY A 247 -9.09 -15.96 13.39
N THR A 248 -8.12 -16.88 13.49
CA THR A 248 -6.75 -16.60 13.97
C THR A 248 -6.10 -15.54 13.08
N ILE A 249 -6.37 -15.58 11.77
CA ILE A 249 -5.95 -14.57 10.83
C ILE A 249 -7.06 -13.53 10.68
N ARG A 250 -6.71 -12.24 10.84
CA ARG A 250 -7.65 -11.16 10.58
C ARG A 250 -7.01 -10.13 9.66
N ALA A 251 -7.82 -9.54 8.78
CA ALA A 251 -7.33 -8.64 7.75
C ALA A 251 -8.08 -7.31 7.72
N THR A 252 -7.35 -6.25 7.41
CA THR A 252 -7.88 -4.98 6.93
C THR A 252 -7.56 -4.88 5.44
N VAL A 253 -8.51 -4.44 4.63
CA VAL A 253 -8.32 -4.26 3.19
C VAL A 253 -8.18 -2.78 2.86
N LEU A 254 -7.13 -2.42 2.12
CA LEU A 254 -7.00 -1.10 1.53
C LEU A 254 -7.90 -1.01 0.29
N ILE A 255 -8.90 -0.14 0.36
CA ILE A 255 -9.70 0.22 -0.81
C ILE A 255 -9.00 1.40 -1.46
N GLU A 256 -8.03 1.10 -2.28
CA GLU A 256 -7.12 2.08 -2.87
C GLU A 256 -7.02 1.97 -4.39
N THR A 257 -7.93 1.20 -4.99
CA THR A 257 -8.06 1.09 -6.44
C THR A 257 -9.47 1.49 -6.88
N LEU A 258 -9.59 2.12 -8.04
CA LEU A 258 -10.88 2.55 -8.55
C LEU A 258 -11.85 1.39 -8.76
N PRO A 259 -11.46 0.23 -9.32
CA PRO A 259 -12.37 -0.92 -9.45
C PRO A 259 -12.89 -1.45 -8.11
N ALA A 260 -12.07 -1.46 -7.05
CA ALA A 260 -12.47 -1.95 -5.74
C ALA A 260 -13.56 -1.09 -5.08
N VAL A 261 -13.60 0.21 -5.36
CA VAL A 261 -14.63 1.10 -4.80
C VAL A 261 -16.04 0.66 -5.19
N PHE A 262 -16.21 0.11 -6.38
CA PHE A 262 -17.47 -0.41 -6.88
C PHE A 262 -17.81 -1.82 -6.37
N GLN A 263 -16.91 -2.44 -5.59
CA GLN A 263 -17.03 -3.80 -5.09
C GLN A 263 -16.78 -3.92 -3.57
N MET A 264 -16.91 -2.83 -2.80
CA MET A 264 -16.65 -2.84 -1.35
C MET A 264 -17.50 -3.87 -0.62
N GLU A 265 -18.80 -3.95 -0.92
CA GLU A 265 -19.71 -4.94 -0.32
C GLU A 265 -19.29 -6.37 -0.69
N GLU A 266 -18.91 -6.59 -1.93
CA GLU A 266 -18.47 -7.88 -2.44
C GLU A 266 -17.15 -8.32 -1.81
N ILE A 267 -16.21 -7.40 -1.64
CA ILE A 267 -14.92 -7.65 -0.98
C ILE A 267 -15.15 -8.02 0.50
N LEU A 268 -16.00 -7.25 1.21
CA LEU A 268 -16.39 -7.60 2.58
C LEU A 268 -17.04 -8.98 2.65
N TYR A 269 -17.93 -9.30 1.71
CA TYR A 269 -18.64 -10.57 1.68
C TYR A 269 -17.70 -11.75 1.43
N ALA A 270 -16.77 -11.60 0.49
CA ALA A 270 -15.78 -12.62 0.16
C ALA A 270 -14.90 -12.97 1.36
N MET A 271 -14.48 -11.96 2.12
CA MET A 271 -13.58 -12.12 3.27
C MET A 271 -14.31 -12.05 4.62
N ARG A 272 -15.62 -12.21 4.66
CA ARG A 272 -16.45 -11.93 5.86
C ARG A 272 -16.05 -12.67 7.13
N ASP A 273 -15.34 -13.78 6.99
CA ASP A 273 -14.86 -14.57 8.11
C ASP A 273 -13.54 -14.06 8.68
N HIS A 274 -12.76 -13.30 7.89
CA HIS A 274 -11.43 -12.83 8.26
C HIS A 274 -11.28 -11.29 8.26
N ILE A 275 -12.10 -10.56 7.50
CA ILE A 275 -11.98 -9.10 7.43
C ILE A 275 -12.52 -8.43 8.70
N VAL A 276 -11.84 -7.36 9.13
CA VAL A 276 -12.23 -6.54 10.29
C VAL A 276 -12.43 -5.08 9.93
N ALA A 277 -11.82 -4.60 8.85
CA ALA A 277 -11.87 -3.19 8.47
C ALA A 277 -11.57 -3.00 6.97
N MET A 278 -11.98 -1.85 6.47
CA MET A 278 -11.44 -1.27 5.23
C MET A 278 -10.76 0.07 5.52
N ASN A 279 -9.80 0.44 4.69
CA ASN A 279 -9.04 1.68 4.82
C ASN A 279 -9.07 2.50 3.52
N CYS A 280 -9.09 3.84 3.64
CA CYS A 280 -8.99 4.77 2.53
C CYS A 280 -7.53 5.05 2.15
N GLY A 281 -7.10 4.65 0.96
CA GLY A 281 -5.75 4.93 0.43
C GLY A 281 -5.78 6.02 -0.64
N ARG A 282 -5.57 7.31 -0.27
CA ARG A 282 -5.78 8.47 -1.15
C ARG A 282 -4.91 8.48 -2.40
N TRP A 283 -3.59 8.38 -2.25
CA TRP A 283 -2.67 8.54 -3.40
C TRP A 283 -2.80 7.40 -4.39
N ASP A 284 -2.85 6.17 -3.91
CA ASP A 284 -3.09 4.99 -4.74
C ASP A 284 -4.44 5.05 -5.44
N TYR A 285 -5.49 5.55 -4.77
CA TYR A 285 -6.81 5.70 -5.38
C TYR A 285 -6.81 6.70 -6.53
N ILE A 286 -6.13 7.87 -6.36
CA ILE A 286 -6.00 8.86 -7.44
C ILE A 286 -5.15 8.31 -8.57
N PHE A 287 -4.04 7.62 -8.25
CA PHE A 287 -3.24 6.91 -9.25
C PHE A 287 -4.07 5.88 -10.02
N SER A 288 -4.84 5.06 -9.30
CA SER A 288 -5.72 4.05 -9.91
C SER A 288 -6.83 4.67 -10.75
N TYR A 289 -7.37 5.83 -10.36
CA TYR A 289 -8.31 6.60 -11.18
C TYR A 289 -7.69 6.96 -12.53
N ILE A 290 -6.48 7.51 -12.54
CA ILE A 290 -5.76 7.86 -13.77
C ILE A 290 -5.47 6.59 -14.59
N LYS A 291 -4.94 5.53 -13.97
CA LYS A 291 -4.62 4.26 -14.61
C LYS A 291 -5.85 3.65 -15.30
N THR A 292 -6.94 3.52 -14.56
CA THR A 292 -8.18 2.87 -15.03
C THR A 292 -8.84 3.65 -16.16
N LEU A 293 -8.82 4.99 -16.07
CA LEU A 293 -9.49 5.88 -17.02
C LEU A 293 -8.50 6.59 -17.96
N LYS A 294 -7.32 6.01 -18.17
CA LYS A 294 -6.22 6.62 -18.91
C LYS A 294 -6.56 7.08 -20.32
N ASN A 295 -7.51 6.40 -21.00
CA ASN A 295 -7.95 6.71 -22.36
C ASN A 295 -9.19 7.63 -22.42
N HIS A 296 -9.74 8.02 -21.26
CA HIS A 296 -10.94 8.86 -21.20
C HIS A 296 -10.56 10.35 -21.11
N LYS A 297 -10.71 11.09 -22.22
CA LYS A 297 -10.36 12.51 -22.33
C LYS A 297 -11.16 13.43 -21.39
N ASP A 298 -12.34 13.02 -20.98
CA ASP A 298 -13.24 13.73 -20.07
C ASP A 298 -12.98 13.40 -18.59
N ARG A 299 -11.90 12.63 -18.30
CA ARG A 299 -11.50 12.17 -16.94
C ARG A 299 -10.09 12.61 -16.55
N ILE A 300 -9.58 13.68 -17.16
CA ILE A 300 -8.24 14.19 -16.86
C ILE A 300 -8.26 14.95 -15.54
N LEU A 301 -7.38 14.54 -14.62
CA LEU A 301 -7.24 15.18 -13.31
C LEU A 301 -6.28 16.41 -13.37
N PRO A 302 -6.46 17.39 -12.47
CA PRO A 302 -5.51 18.49 -12.29
C PRO A 302 -4.22 18.04 -11.59
N ASP A 303 -3.35 19.00 -11.24
CA ASP A 303 -2.16 18.72 -10.43
C ASP A 303 -2.55 18.02 -9.11
N ARG A 304 -1.90 16.89 -8.83
CA ARG A 304 -2.18 16.08 -7.65
C ARG A 304 -2.11 16.83 -6.32
N HIS A 305 -1.27 17.88 -6.24
CA HIS A 305 -1.11 18.65 -5.01
C HIS A 305 -2.35 19.47 -4.64
N GLY A 306 -3.24 19.73 -5.61
CA GLY A 306 -4.55 20.37 -5.40
C GLY A 306 -5.68 19.40 -5.10
N ILE A 307 -5.44 18.07 -5.12
CA ILE A 307 -6.49 17.08 -4.95
C ILE A 307 -6.55 16.62 -3.48
N GLY A 308 -7.45 17.22 -2.70
CA GLY A 308 -7.73 16.86 -1.31
C GLY A 308 -8.93 15.92 -1.17
N MET A 309 -9.11 15.36 0.04
CA MET A 309 -10.27 14.53 0.37
C MET A 309 -11.61 15.29 0.45
N ASP A 310 -11.58 16.61 0.28
CA ASP A 310 -12.72 17.52 0.12
C ASP A 310 -13.30 17.50 -1.30
N GLN A 311 -12.54 16.99 -2.29
CA GLN A 311 -13.04 16.85 -3.66
C GLN A 311 -14.18 15.83 -3.72
N GLU A 312 -15.21 16.13 -4.53
CA GLU A 312 -16.48 15.39 -4.54
C GLU A 312 -16.30 13.87 -4.68
N PHE A 313 -15.48 13.41 -5.63
CA PHE A 313 -15.28 11.98 -5.86
C PHE A 313 -14.55 11.28 -4.71
N LEU A 314 -13.57 11.95 -4.07
CA LEU A 314 -12.85 11.42 -2.92
C LEU A 314 -13.69 11.43 -1.65
N ASN A 315 -14.48 12.48 -1.44
CA ASN A 315 -15.40 12.54 -0.31
C ASN A 315 -16.52 11.48 -0.44
N ALA A 316 -17.06 11.30 -1.63
CA ALA A 316 -18.04 10.25 -1.92
C ALA A 316 -17.46 8.84 -1.67
N TYR A 317 -16.23 8.58 -2.12
CA TYR A 317 -15.50 7.36 -1.85
C TYR A 317 -15.35 7.11 -0.34
N SER A 318 -14.89 8.10 0.43
CA SER A 318 -14.73 8.03 1.88
C SER A 318 -16.07 7.73 2.58
N GLN A 319 -17.14 8.44 2.23
CA GLN A 319 -18.48 8.22 2.80
C GLN A 319 -19.06 6.85 2.43
N LEU A 320 -18.83 6.38 1.20
CA LEU A 320 -19.25 5.05 0.77
C LEU A 320 -18.56 3.97 1.58
N LEU A 321 -17.25 4.09 1.83
CA LEU A 321 -16.48 3.16 2.63
C LEU A 321 -17.02 3.08 4.06
N VAL A 322 -17.20 4.22 4.73
CA VAL A 322 -17.74 4.27 6.10
C VAL A 322 -19.11 3.59 6.17
N ARG A 323 -20.02 3.99 5.30
CA ARG A 323 -21.38 3.42 5.28
C ARG A 323 -21.37 1.91 5.04
N THR A 324 -20.55 1.45 4.11
CA THR A 324 -20.44 0.02 3.77
C THR A 324 -19.86 -0.78 4.94
N CYS A 325 -18.78 -0.30 5.56
CA CYS A 325 -18.18 -0.96 6.72
C CYS A 325 -19.14 -1.07 7.90
N HIS A 326 -19.71 0.03 8.35
CA HIS A 326 -20.62 0.07 9.50
C HIS A 326 -21.87 -0.76 9.24
N ALA A 327 -22.43 -0.69 8.03
CA ALA A 327 -23.58 -1.54 7.66
C ALA A 327 -23.26 -3.03 7.79
N ARG A 328 -22.00 -3.45 7.69
CA ARG A 328 -21.57 -4.86 7.74
C ARG A 328 -20.84 -5.25 9.02
N GLY A 329 -20.68 -4.33 9.99
CA GLY A 329 -20.03 -4.58 11.27
C GLY A 329 -18.50 -4.59 11.18
N ALA A 330 -17.93 -3.93 10.18
CA ALA A 330 -16.50 -3.70 10.01
C ALA A 330 -16.14 -2.27 10.41
N LEU A 331 -14.87 -2.05 10.79
CA LEU A 331 -14.31 -0.73 11.04
C LEU A 331 -13.98 -0.01 9.72
N ALA A 332 -14.10 1.31 9.74
CA ALA A 332 -13.76 2.20 8.62
C ALA A 332 -12.55 3.05 8.98
N MET A 333 -11.40 2.83 8.32
CA MET A 333 -10.17 3.53 8.60
C MET A 333 -9.94 4.66 7.61
N GLY A 334 -9.55 5.84 8.12
CA GLY A 334 -9.19 6.99 7.32
C GLY A 334 -7.82 6.89 6.68
N GLY A 335 -7.45 7.91 5.90
CA GLY A 335 -6.21 7.95 5.15
C GLY A 335 -5.01 8.47 5.94
N MET A 336 -3.84 8.52 5.29
CA MET A 336 -2.58 8.90 5.90
C MET A 336 -2.36 10.41 5.88
N SER A 337 -1.92 10.98 7.01
CA SER A 337 -1.21 12.25 7.06
C SER A 337 0.30 11.99 7.00
N ALA A 338 0.88 12.30 5.83
CA ALA A 338 2.30 12.03 5.55
C ALA A 338 3.24 13.16 6.02
N PHE A 339 2.75 14.18 6.70
CA PHE A 339 3.56 15.32 7.14
C PHE A 339 4.65 14.93 8.12
N ILE A 340 5.81 15.57 7.93
CA ILE A 340 6.93 15.52 8.88
C ILE A 340 6.94 16.84 9.67
N PRO A 341 7.10 16.80 11.00
CA PRO A 341 7.21 18.01 11.80
C PRO A 341 8.32 18.94 11.32
N ALA A 342 7.98 20.20 11.05
CA ALA A 342 8.93 21.20 10.60
C ALA A 342 9.72 21.78 11.79
N LYS A 343 10.98 22.18 11.54
CA LYS A 343 11.80 22.87 12.54
C LYS A 343 11.42 24.34 12.68
N ASP A 344 10.97 24.95 11.60
CA ASP A 344 10.49 26.33 11.58
C ASP A 344 9.11 26.42 12.25
N PRO A 345 8.88 27.32 13.22
CA PRO A 345 7.62 27.42 13.95
C PRO A 345 6.42 27.81 13.08
N GLN A 346 6.61 28.63 12.04
CA GLN A 346 5.51 29.06 11.16
C GLN A 346 5.10 27.89 10.25
N GLU A 347 6.08 27.18 9.69
CA GLU A 347 5.82 26.00 8.89
C GLU A 347 5.20 24.89 9.75
N MET A 348 5.66 24.70 10.99
CA MET A 348 5.06 23.73 11.91
C MET A 348 3.60 24.06 12.21
N ALA A 349 3.27 25.33 12.42
CA ALA A 349 1.88 25.76 12.64
C ALA A 349 1.02 25.48 11.41
N ARG A 350 1.55 25.70 10.19
CA ARG A 350 0.88 25.38 8.92
C ARG A 350 0.62 23.88 8.75
N VAL A 351 1.63 23.05 9.02
CA VAL A 351 1.51 21.59 8.99
C VAL A 351 0.47 21.11 10.00
N THR A 352 0.54 21.62 11.24
CA THR A 352 -0.40 21.26 12.31
C THR A 352 -1.84 21.59 11.93
N ALA A 353 -2.09 22.76 11.35
CA ALA A 353 -3.43 23.17 10.91
C ALA A 353 -4.00 22.21 9.84
N LYS A 354 -3.18 21.80 8.88
CA LYS A 354 -3.60 20.84 7.84
C LYS A 354 -3.91 19.46 8.42
N VAL A 355 -3.10 18.98 9.37
CA VAL A 355 -3.35 17.70 10.04
C VAL A 355 -4.66 17.77 10.83
N ILE A 356 -4.90 18.86 11.56
CA ILE A 356 -6.16 19.07 12.30
C ILE A 356 -7.36 19.04 11.37
N GLU A 357 -7.32 19.79 10.28
CA GLU A 357 -8.42 19.84 9.29
C GLU A 357 -8.70 18.45 8.72
N ASP A 358 -7.66 17.72 8.33
CA ASP A 358 -7.75 16.38 7.75
C ASP A 358 -8.39 15.38 8.74
N LYS A 359 -7.87 15.31 9.96
CA LYS A 359 -8.35 14.36 10.98
C LYS A 359 -9.73 14.72 11.56
N GLN A 360 -10.07 16.02 11.60
CA GLN A 360 -11.43 16.46 11.93
C GLN A 360 -12.44 16.03 10.86
N ARG A 361 -12.09 16.17 9.58
CA ARG A 361 -12.94 15.71 8.48
C ARG A 361 -13.17 14.21 8.54
N GLU A 362 -12.11 13.41 8.74
CA GLU A 362 -12.22 11.96 8.85
C GLU A 362 -13.12 11.54 10.02
N SER A 363 -12.86 12.06 11.22
CA SER A 363 -13.66 11.73 12.40
C SER A 363 -15.14 12.14 12.22
N GLN A 364 -15.41 13.29 11.62
CA GLN A 364 -16.78 13.77 11.32
C GLN A 364 -17.47 12.95 10.23
N ASN A 365 -16.73 12.44 9.24
CA ASN A 365 -17.24 11.54 8.22
C ASN A 365 -17.60 10.15 8.73
N GLY A 366 -17.22 9.81 9.97
CA GLY A 366 -17.56 8.54 10.61
C GLY A 366 -16.42 7.51 10.61
N HIS A 367 -15.19 7.89 10.25
CA HIS A 367 -14.07 6.95 10.35
C HIS A 367 -13.76 6.59 11.80
N ASP A 368 -13.48 5.32 12.07
CA ASP A 368 -13.17 4.79 13.41
C ASP A 368 -11.73 5.10 13.83
N GLY A 369 -10.88 5.40 12.87
CA GLY A 369 -9.48 5.74 13.11
C GLY A 369 -8.82 6.30 11.85
N THR A 370 -7.53 6.60 11.97
CA THR A 370 -6.75 7.29 10.93
C THR A 370 -5.29 6.84 10.92
N TRP A 371 -4.56 7.22 9.87
CA TRP A 371 -3.14 6.97 9.72
C TRP A 371 -2.29 8.22 9.87
N VAL A 372 -1.11 8.06 10.47
CA VAL A 372 -0.01 9.03 10.48
C VAL A 372 1.29 8.35 10.06
N ALA A 373 2.19 9.09 9.41
CA ALA A 373 3.48 8.57 8.98
C ALA A 373 4.64 8.94 9.94
N HIS A 374 4.38 9.78 10.95
CA HIS A 374 5.43 10.25 11.86
C HIS A 374 4.96 10.18 13.33
N PRO A 375 5.78 9.64 14.27
CA PRO A 375 5.41 9.49 15.68
C PRO A 375 4.92 10.78 16.36
N ALA A 376 5.51 11.91 16.02
CA ALA A 376 5.14 13.21 16.62
C ALA A 376 3.73 13.72 16.24
N LEU A 377 3.04 13.05 15.30
CA LEU A 377 1.66 13.36 14.93
C LEU A 377 0.63 12.49 15.66
N VAL A 378 1.07 11.46 16.37
CA VAL A 378 0.18 10.49 17.04
C VAL A 378 -0.68 11.18 18.09
N ASP A 379 -0.09 11.93 19.02
CA ASP A 379 -0.84 12.60 20.08
C ASP A 379 -1.83 13.63 19.55
N LEU A 380 -1.45 14.36 18.49
CA LEU A 380 -2.33 15.34 17.84
C LEU A 380 -3.55 14.64 17.24
N ALA A 381 -3.34 13.60 16.43
CA ALA A 381 -4.40 12.84 15.83
C ALA A 381 -5.30 12.15 16.88
N MET A 382 -4.69 11.56 17.93
CA MET A 382 -5.40 10.94 19.05
C MET A 382 -6.33 11.94 19.74
N SER A 383 -5.83 13.15 20.06
CA SER A 383 -6.63 14.18 20.74
C SER A 383 -7.86 14.62 19.93
N ILE A 384 -7.78 14.56 18.60
CA ILE A 384 -8.91 14.89 17.71
C ILE A 384 -9.97 13.81 17.75
N PHE A 385 -9.56 12.54 17.64
CA PHE A 385 -10.47 11.40 17.71
C PHE A 385 -11.07 11.27 19.11
N ASP A 386 -10.28 11.42 20.19
CA ASP A 386 -10.76 11.39 21.58
C ASP A 386 -11.87 12.42 21.81
N LYS A 387 -11.64 13.65 21.35
CA LYS A 387 -12.62 14.72 21.47
C LYS A 387 -13.91 14.43 20.69
N HIS A 388 -13.80 13.83 19.50
CA HIS A 388 -14.96 13.53 18.65
C HIS A 388 -15.75 12.32 19.16
N LEU A 389 -15.05 11.28 19.59
CA LEU A 389 -15.66 10.01 20.03
C LEU A 389 -16.22 10.05 21.46
N ASP A 390 -15.88 11.08 22.24
CA ASP A 390 -16.39 11.34 23.60
C ASP A 390 -16.36 10.08 24.52
N GLY A 391 -15.17 9.49 24.62
CA GLY A 391 -14.91 8.32 25.46
C GLY A 391 -15.15 6.97 24.81
N LYS A 392 -15.64 6.92 23.57
CA LYS A 392 -15.68 5.69 22.76
C LYS A 392 -14.31 5.44 22.10
N VAL A 393 -14.05 4.19 21.73
CA VAL A 393 -12.82 3.78 21.01
C VAL A 393 -13.03 3.65 19.49
N ASN A 394 -14.28 3.66 19.02
CA ASN A 394 -14.67 3.66 17.62
C ASN A 394 -16.10 4.23 17.50
N GLN A 395 -16.59 4.35 16.28
CA GLN A 395 -17.94 4.84 15.99
C GLN A 395 -18.70 3.95 14.97
N MET A 396 -18.53 2.63 15.09
CA MET A 396 -19.20 1.65 14.22
C MET A 396 -20.75 1.77 14.28
N ASP A 397 -21.29 2.43 15.30
CA ASP A 397 -22.70 2.77 15.42
C ASP A 397 -23.11 4.08 14.70
N PHE A 398 -22.15 4.80 14.13
CA PHE A 398 -22.41 6.02 13.36
C PHE A 398 -23.24 5.71 12.11
N GLN A 399 -24.33 6.46 11.97
CA GLN A 399 -25.20 6.40 10.80
C GLN A 399 -24.82 7.55 9.85
N SER A 400 -24.14 7.21 8.75
CA SER A 400 -23.87 8.18 7.71
C SER A 400 -25.16 8.69 7.09
N PRO A 401 -25.28 10.01 6.82
CA PRO A 401 -26.44 10.56 6.13
C PRO A 401 -26.74 9.82 4.82
N GLU A 402 -28.02 9.59 4.53
CA GLU A 402 -28.45 8.93 3.30
C GLU A 402 -28.22 9.85 2.08
N HIS A 403 -27.02 9.85 1.55
CA HIS A 403 -26.73 10.41 0.23
C HIS A 403 -26.65 9.27 -0.78
N VAL A 404 -27.28 9.47 -1.94
CA VAL A 404 -27.14 8.52 -3.05
C VAL A 404 -25.78 8.73 -3.69
N ILE A 405 -24.84 7.82 -3.37
CA ILE A 405 -23.54 7.75 -4.04
C ILE A 405 -23.69 6.78 -5.20
N ASN A 406 -23.53 7.27 -6.41
CA ASN A 406 -23.61 6.48 -7.64
C ASN A 406 -22.28 6.51 -8.40
N ALA A 407 -22.21 5.81 -9.52
CA ALA A 407 -21.01 5.75 -10.33
C ALA A 407 -20.59 7.13 -10.86
N ASP A 408 -21.53 7.96 -11.26
CA ASP A 408 -21.21 9.29 -11.81
C ASP A 408 -20.50 10.17 -10.76
N THR A 409 -20.95 10.13 -9.51
CA THR A 409 -20.31 10.85 -8.39
C THR A 409 -18.88 10.36 -8.15
N LEU A 410 -18.66 9.05 -8.17
CA LEU A 410 -17.35 8.42 -7.92
C LEU A 410 -16.37 8.63 -9.08
N LEU A 411 -16.88 8.85 -10.30
CA LEU A 411 -16.08 9.02 -11.52
C LEU A 411 -15.94 10.48 -11.94
N LYS A 412 -16.55 11.43 -11.22
CA LYS A 412 -16.51 12.84 -11.58
C LYS A 412 -15.11 13.41 -11.35
N PRO A 413 -14.41 13.89 -12.40
CA PRO A 413 -13.12 14.55 -12.21
C PRO A 413 -13.27 15.84 -11.43
N CYS A 414 -12.24 16.22 -10.67
CA CYS A 414 -12.22 17.51 -9.99
C CYS A 414 -11.57 18.59 -10.87
N GLU A 415 -11.89 19.84 -10.56
CA GLU A 415 -11.24 21.03 -11.11
C GLU A 415 -9.97 21.35 -10.32
N GLY A 416 -9.01 22.03 -10.94
CA GLY A 416 -7.77 22.48 -10.29
C GLY A 416 -6.73 22.97 -11.29
N SER A 417 -5.60 23.44 -10.80
CA SER A 417 -4.51 23.98 -11.61
C SER A 417 -3.81 22.92 -12.44
N ARG A 418 -3.29 23.33 -13.58
CA ARG A 418 -2.40 22.57 -14.46
C ARG A 418 -1.24 23.49 -14.83
N ASP A 419 -0.27 23.62 -13.96
CA ASP A 419 0.81 24.59 -14.12
C ASP A 419 2.20 23.94 -14.11
N GLU A 420 3.19 24.72 -14.57
CA GLU A 420 4.60 24.33 -14.62
C GLU A 420 5.14 23.98 -13.23
N ALA A 421 4.75 24.72 -12.19
CA ALA A 421 5.27 24.53 -10.84
C ALA A 421 4.84 23.16 -10.27
N GLY A 422 3.62 22.73 -10.51
CA GLY A 422 3.11 21.41 -10.16
C GLY A 422 3.86 20.29 -10.88
N VAL A 423 4.07 20.42 -12.20
CA VAL A 423 4.86 19.42 -12.97
C VAL A 423 6.29 19.34 -12.46
N ARG A 424 6.99 20.46 -12.26
CA ARG A 424 8.36 20.48 -11.74
C ARG A 424 8.46 19.83 -10.36
N LYS A 425 7.49 20.08 -9.49
CA LYS A 425 7.42 19.44 -8.18
C LYS A 425 7.21 17.93 -8.30
N ASN A 426 6.32 17.46 -9.18
CA ASN A 426 6.12 16.04 -9.46
C ASN A 426 7.39 15.37 -9.97
N ILE A 427 8.13 16.03 -10.86
CA ILE A 427 9.44 15.55 -11.36
C ILE A 427 10.42 15.36 -10.19
N ARG A 428 10.63 16.39 -9.37
CA ARG A 428 11.60 16.31 -8.26
C ARG A 428 11.25 15.21 -7.26
N ILE A 429 9.98 15.12 -6.86
CA ILE A 429 9.55 14.09 -5.93
C ILE A 429 9.77 12.70 -6.50
N ALA A 430 9.40 12.48 -7.77
CA ALA A 430 9.60 11.19 -8.43
C ALA A 430 11.09 10.83 -8.53
N LEU A 431 11.95 11.77 -8.93
CA LEU A 431 13.38 11.52 -9.05
C LEU A 431 14.03 11.18 -7.70
N TYR A 432 13.74 11.95 -6.64
CA TYR A 432 14.24 11.64 -5.29
C TYR A 432 13.75 10.30 -4.79
N TYR A 433 12.46 10.00 -4.99
CA TYR A 433 11.89 8.76 -4.50
C TYR A 433 12.44 7.54 -5.25
N ILE A 434 12.39 7.54 -6.59
CA ILE A 434 12.85 6.40 -7.40
C ILE A 434 14.35 6.16 -7.18
N GLU A 435 15.18 7.21 -7.10
CA GLU A 435 16.61 7.09 -6.82
C GLU A 435 16.87 6.41 -5.48
N ALA A 436 16.14 6.78 -4.45
CA ALA A 436 16.24 6.13 -3.15
C ALA A 436 15.73 4.68 -3.20
N TRP A 437 14.62 4.43 -3.90
CA TRP A 437 14.01 3.10 -3.99
C TRP A 437 14.94 2.09 -4.68
N ILE A 438 15.60 2.47 -5.77
CA ILE A 438 16.56 1.58 -6.46
C ILE A 438 17.84 1.33 -5.64
N GLN A 439 18.11 2.15 -4.61
CA GLN A 439 19.18 1.94 -3.63
C GLN A 439 18.72 1.17 -2.37
N GLY A 440 17.49 0.70 -2.32
CA GLY A 440 16.96 -0.11 -1.22
C GLY A 440 16.14 0.67 -0.17
N TYR A 441 15.85 1.96 -0.37
CA TYR A 441 15.06 2.76 0.57
C TYR A 441 13.64 2.98 0.04
N GLY A 442 12.63 2.44 0.70
CA GLY A 442 11.23 2.52 0.26
C GLY A 442 10.40 3.65 0.89
N CYS A 443 10.94 4.36 1.88
CA CYS A 443 10.27 5.46 2.56
C CYS A 443 11.24 6.62 2.76
N VAL A 444 10.95 7.79 2.19
CA VAL A 444 11.93 8.89 2.05
C VAL A 444 11.31 10.23 2.44
N PRO A 445 11.98 11.03 3.32
CA PRO A 445 11.54 12.39 3.62
C PRO A 445 11.89 13.32 2.45
N ILE A 446 10.88 13.85 1.77
CA ILE A 446 11.04 14.79 0.66
C ILE A 446 10.15 16.01 0.89
N TYR A 447 10.72 17.22 0.93
CA TYR A 447 10.01 18.49 1.10
C TYR A 447 8.95 18.52 2.22
N GLY A 448 9.29 17.93 3.38
CA GLY A 448 8.42 17.93 4.56
C GLY A 448 7.32 16.87 4.57
N LEU A 449 7.34 15.95 3.61
CA LEU A 449 6.46 14.79 3.55
C LEU A 449 7.27 13.50 3.60
N MET A 450 6.70 12.47 4.22
CA MET A 450 7.20 11.11 4.13
C MET A 450 6.59 10.48 2.88
N GLU A 451 7.40 10.29 1.85
CA GLU A 451 6.97 9.80 0.56
C GLU A 451 7.23 8.30 0.43
N ASP A 452 6.32 7.60 -0.23
CA ASP A 452 6.37 6.17 -0.54
C ASP A 452 6.12 5.91 -2.04
N ALA A 453 6.00 4.64 -2.46
CA ALA A 453 5.84 4.29 -3.86
C ALA A 453 4.59 4.92 -4.51
N ALA A 454 3.50 5.07 -3.76
CA ALA A 454 2.27 5.66 -4.27
C ALA A 454 2.47 7.11 -4.76
N THR A 455 3.40 7.84 -4.15
CA THR A 455 3.71 9.22 -4.52
C THR A 455 4.45 9.33 -5.87
N ALA A 456 5.38 8.43 -6.12
CA ALA A 456 6.07 8.37 -7.42
C ALA A 456 5.12 7.90 -8.52
N GLU A 457 4.26 6.92 -8.20
CA GLU A 457 3.24 6.43 -9.13
C GLU A 457 2.27 7.52 -9.58
N ILE A 458 1.69 8.28 -8.64
CA ILE A 458 0.76 9.34 -9.00
C ILE A 458 1.45 10.49 -9.74
N SER A 459 2.71 10.81 -9.41
CA SER A 459 3.50 11.83 -10.12
C SER A 459 3.72 11.44 -11.58
N ARG A 460 4.13 10.19 -11.82
CA ARG A 460 4.29 9.62 -13.16
C ARG A 460 2.97 9.61 -13.93
N ALA A 461 1.91 9.11 -13.30
CA ALA A 461 0.60 8.95 -13.92
C ALA A 461 0.00 10.29 -14.35
N ASN A 462 0.13 11.33 -13.52
CA ASN A 462 -0.37 12.66 -13.81
C ASN A 462 0.38 13.29 -15.01
N ILE A 463 1.70 13.16 -15.06
CA ILE A 463 2.53 13.61 -16.19
C ILE A 463 2.18 12.85 -17.46
N TRP A 464 2.09 11.50 -17.38
CA TRP A 464 1.72 10.66 -18.51
C TRP A 464 0.35 11.05 -19.09
N GLN A 465 -0.67 11.21 -18.22
CA GLN A 465 -2.02 11.59 -18.62
C GLN A 465 -2.03 12.92 -19.36
N TRP A 466 -1.30 13.93 -18.87
CA TRP A 466 -1.24 15.25 -19.49
C TRP A 466 -0.52 15.24 -20.84
N ILE A 467 0.56 14.48 -20.97
CA ILE A 467 1.27 14.32 -22.26
C ILE A 467 0.39 13.56 -23.26
N HIS A 468 -0.20 12.44 -22.82
CA HIS A 468 -1.00 11.57 -23.68
C HIS A 468 -2.21 12.28 -24.28
N HIS A 469 -2.86 13.13 -23.49
CA HIS A 469 -4.03 13.88 -23.95
C HIS A 469 -3.71 15.29 -24.50
N GLY A 470 -2.46 15.71 -24.55
CA GLY A 470 -2.07 17.02 -25.03
C GLY A 470 -2.71 18.14 -24.23
N VAL A 471 -2.65 18.06 -22.90
CA VAL A 471 -3.28 19.01 -21.98
C VAL A 471 -2.70 20.40 -22.17
N THR A 472 -3.55 21.42 -22.22
CA THR A 472 -3.15 22.83 -22.17
C THR A 472 -2.97 23.25 -20.72
N LEU A 473 -1.81 23.80 -20.39
CA LEU A 473 -1.49 24.36 -19.08
C LEU A 473 -2.19 25.71 -18.88
N ASP A 474 -2.21 26.18 -17.63
CA ASP A 474 -2.89 27.42 -17.25
C ASP A 474 -2.29 28.67 -17.92
N ASP A 475 -1.03 28.60 -18.38
CA ASP A 475 -0.37 29.65 -19.16
C ASP A 475 -0.66 29.60 -20.67
N GLY A 476 -1.44 28.64 -21.13
CA GLY A 476 -1.82 28.42 -22.52
C GLY A 476 -0.88 27.53 -23.34
N GLN A 477 0.22 27.04 -22.77
CA GLN A 477 1.11 26.09 -23.44
C GLN A 477 0.52 24.68 -23.47
N THR A 478 0.71 23.94 -24.57
CA THR A 478 0.39 22.51 -24.60
C THR A 478 1.52 21.72 -23.95
N PHE A 479 1.21 20.88 -22.99
CA PHE A 479 2.18 20.02 -22.33
C PHE A 479 2.58 18.85 -23.23
N THR A 480 3.84 18.84 -23.68
CA THR A 480 4.38 17.90 -24.66
C THR A 480 5.54 17.10 -24.11
N LYS A 481 5.88 15.97 -24.76
CA LYS A 481 7.09 15.18 -24.42
C LYS A 481 8.37 16.05 -24.45
N SER A 482 8.49 16.98 -25.41
CA SER A 482 9.66 17.87 -25.52
C SER A 482 9.73 18.87 -24.36
N LEU A 483 8.59 19.44 -23.95
CA LEU A 483 8.52 20.36 -22.81
C LEU A 483 8.85 19.63 -21.51
N PHE A 484 8.28 18.45 -21.31
CA PHE A 484 8.58 17.58 -20.16
C PHE A 484 10.07 17.22 -20.09
N HIS A 485 10.68 16.82 -21.24
CA HIS A 485 12.12 16.53 -21.31
C HIS A 485 12.94 17.74 -20.86
N SER A 486 12.63 18.93 -21.36
CA SER A 486 13.35 20.14 -20.96
C SER A 486 13.26 20.40 -19.45
N TRP A 487 12.07 20.28 -18.87
CA TRP A 487 11.88 20.52 -17.44
C TRP A 487 12.52 19.41 -16.58
N LEU A 488 12.46 18.17 -17.02
CA LEU A 488 13.09 17.04 -16.32
C LEU A 488 14.59 17.27 -16.10
N TYR A 489 15.32 17.66 -17.15
CA TYR A 489 16.77 17.89 -17.02
C TYR A 489 17.11 19.18 -16.27
N GLN A 490 16.25 20.21 -16.33
CA GLN A 490 16.40 21.38 -15.47
C GLN A 490 16.19 21.05 -13.99
N GLU A 491 15.23 20.19 -13.68
CA GLU A 491 15.02 19.73 -12.29
C GLU A 491 16.13 18.79 -11.84
N LEU A 492 16.71 17.99 -12.74
CA LEU A 492 17.88 17.18 -12.44
C LEU A 492 19.11 18.04 -12.06
N ASP A 493 19.33 19.15 -12.78
CA ASP A 493 20.35 20.13 -12.40
C ASP A 493 20.05 20.79 -11.05
N THR A 494 18.79 21.11 -10.78
CA THR A 494 18.35 21.64 -9.48
C THR A 494 18.65 20.65 -8.35
N ILE A 495 18.31 19.38 -8.53
CA ILE A 495 18.62 18.30 -7.57
C ILE A 495 20.12 18.20 -7.33
N LYS A 496 20.93 18.25 -8.39
CA LYS A 496 22.39 18.23 -8.27
C LYS A 496 22.92 19.36 -7.38
N HIS A 497 22.37 20.56 -7.53
CA HIS A 497 22.72 21.70 -6.65
C HIS A 497 22.25 21.50 -5.21
N GLU A 498 21.06 20.93 -5.00
CA GLU A 498 20.49 20.67 -3.65
C GLU A 498 21.30 19.62 -2.88
N VAL A 499 21.65 18.50 -3.52
CA VAL A 499 22.37 17.39 -2.85
C VAL A 499 23.89 17.56 -2.85
N GLY A 500 24.43 18.37 -3.76
CA GLY A 500 25.86 18.58 -3.98
C GLY A 500 26.51 17.49 -4.83
N ASP A 501 27.64 17.86 -5.49
CA ASP A 501 28.30 17.00 -6.48
C ASP A 501 28.69 15.61 -5.95
N SER A 502 29.15 15.52 -4.71
CA SER A 502 29.53 14.22 -4.10
C SER A 502 28.37 13.26 -3.97
N ARG A 503 27.22 13.73 -3.45
CA ARG A 503 26.02 12.88 -3.29
C ARG A 503 25.42 12.54 -4.65
N TYR A 504 25.42 13.51 -5.57
CA TYR A 504 24.90 13.30 -6.92
C TYR A 504 25.73 12.23 -7.66
N ALA A 505 27.06 12.34 -7.65
CA ALA A 505 27.96 11.39 -8.31
C ALA A 505 27.91 9.97 -7.67
N ALA A 506 27.61 9.88 -6.37
CA ALA A 506 27.44 8.61 -5.67
C ALA A 506 26.03 8.01 -5.84
N GLY A 507 25.09 8.78 -6.38
CA GLY A 507 23.70 8.37 -6.60
C GLY A 507 23.46 7.87 -8.02
N ARG A 508 22.20 7.55 -8.30
CA ARG A 508 21.75 7.03 -9.61
C ARG A 508 20.71 7.96 -10.26
N PHE A 509 20.86 9.27 -10.09
CA PHE A 509 19.88 10.26 -10.52
C PHE A 509 19.68 10.31 -12.05
N GLU A 510 20.75 10.16 -12.86
CA GLU A 510 20.65 10.17 -14.32
C GLU A 510 19.87 8.96 -14.83
N GLU A 511 20.20 7.77 -14.33
CA GLU A 511 19.49 6.53 -14.66
C GLU A 511 18.02 6.58 -14.22
N THR A 512 17.76 7.18 -13.06
CA THR A 512 16.40 7.44 -12.56
C THR A 512 15.64 8.39 -13.48
N ALA A 513 16.28 9.46 -13.97
CA ALA A 513 15.66 10.41 -14.89
C ALA A 513 15.30 9.74 -16.22
N ASP A 514 16.19 8.90 -16.76
CA ASP A 514 15.94 8.15 -17.99
C ASP A 514 14.75 7.18 -17.82
N LEU A 515 14.71 6.43 -16.71
CA LEU A 515 13.59 5.55 -16.40
C LEU A 515 12.27 6.34 -16.25
N PHE A 516 12.30 7.43 -15.50
CA PHE A 516 11.12 8.26 -15.28
C PHE A 516 10.60 8.88 -16.57
N TYR A 517 11.53 9.36 -17.45
CA TYR A 517 11.18 9.85 -18.77
C TYR A 517 10.51 8.77 -19.62
N GLN A 518 11.10 7.58 -19.69
CA GLN A 518 10.55 6.46 -20.46
C GLN A 518 9.14 6.09 -19.98
N LEU A 519 8.95 5.94 -18.68
CA LEU A 519 7.65 5.57 -18.10
C LEU A 519 6.58 6.66 -18.24
N SER A 520 6.98 7.93 -18.21
CA SER A 520 6.05 9.06 -18.32
C SER A 520 5.71 9.43 -19.76
N THR A 521 6.46 8.91 -20.76
CA THR A 521 6.26 9.25 -22.19
C THR A 521 5.97 8.03 -23.06
N ALA A 522 5.91 6.82 -22.48
CA ALA A 522 5.56 5.60 -23.19
C ALA A 522 4.18 5.73 -23.87
N GLU A 523 3.99 5.06 -24.99
CA GLU A 523 2.69 4.98 -25.66
C GLU A 523 1.71 4.17 -24.81
N GLU A 524 2.18 3.05 -24.26
CA GLU A 524 1.42 2.22 -23.34
C GLU A 524 1.76 2.59 -21.90
N PHE A 525 0.73 2.73 -21.08
CA PHE A 525 0.88 3.03 -19.66
C PHE A 525 1.27 1.79 -18.89
N ALA A 526 2.46 1.75 -18.32
CA ALA A 526 2.88 0.65 -17.44
C ALA A 526 1.97 0.56 -16.21
N ALA A 527 1.47 -0.63 -15.89
CA ALA A 527 0.52 -0.83 -14.81
C ALA A 527 1.03 -0.32 -13.44
N PHE A 528 2.33 -0.52 -13.17
CA PHE A 528 3.04 0.02 -12.01
C PHE A 528 4.48 0.36 -12.40
N LEU A 529 5.00 1.48 -11.88
CA LEU A 529 6.39 1.90 -12.14
C LEU A 529 7.42 0.93 -11.52
N THR A 530 7.04 0.28 -10.43
CA THR A 530 7.89 -0.66 -9.71
C THR A 530 8.25 -1.89 -10.56
N LEU A 531 7.33 -2.40 -11.38
CA LEU A 531 7.57 -3.60 -12.19
C LEU A 531 8.76 -3.47 -13.16
N PRO A 532 8.83 -2.46 -14.04
CA PRO A 532 10.02 -2.27 -14.87
C PRO A 532 11.24 -1.83 -14.09
N SER A 533 11.06 -1.30 -12.87
CA SER A 533 12.18 -0.82 -12.04
C SER A 533 12.91 -1.94 -11.27
N TYR A 534 12.33 -3.14 -11.17
CA TYR A 534 12.98 -4.27 -10.47
C TYR A 534 14.38 -4.59 -11.00
N GLY A 535 14.60 -4.47 -12.32
CA GLY A 535 15.91 -4.70 -12.94
C GLY A 535 17.00 -3.71 -12.50
N LEU A 536 16.63 -2.60 -11.87
CA LEU A 536 17.55 -1.58 -11.39
C LEU A 536 17.84 -1.68 -9.89
N LEU A 537 17.15 -2.55 -9.15
CA LEU A 537 17.40 -2.71 -7.73
C LEU A 537 18.84 -3.14 -7.47
N GLN A 538 19.51 -2.42 -6.58
CA GLN A 538 20.82 -2.86 -6.10
C GLN A 538 20.62 -4.05 -5.16
N GLU A 539 21.26 -5.18 -5.48
CA GLU A 539 21.48 -6.20 -4.47
C GLU A 539 22.43 -5.61 -3.42
N SER A 540 21.99 -5.57 -2.18
CA SER A 540 22.86 -5.22 -1.07
C SER A 540 24.01 -6.24 -1.05
N SER A 541 25.22 -5.77 -1.30
CA SER A 541 26.45 -6.57 -1.35
C SER A 541 26.79 -7.18 0.00
#